data_03ab4cc5c86881d809d77a851c735ebe
#
_entry.id   03ab4cc5c86881d809d77a851c735ebe
#
_cell.length_a   1.000
_cell.length_b   1.000
_cell.length_c   1.000
_cell.angle_alpha   90.00
_cell.angle_beta   90.00
_cell.angle_gamma   90.00
#
_symmetry.space_group_name_H-M   'P 1'
#
loop_
_entity.id
_entity.type
_entity.pdbx_description
1 polymer ?
#
loop_
_entity_poly.entity_id
_entity_poly.type
_entity_poly.pdbx_seq_one_letter_code
_entity_poly.pdbx_strand_id
1 'polypeptide(L)'
;MKNIVLIDDDFINKNTDFSELIAEIKSAFASSNIEVPMRHHHDFSNPKEGVDSTLLLMPAWSPSEVAGVKIATVSPNNGKFNLPSIQGTYIYLDAHKGMVKAILAAKSLTAKRTAATSALASFYLSKKDASSLLMIGTGALSKNLILAHASVRPIKTVYVWGRNSEKAKAICKELGNETFLIEAVETIEEIISKVDIISCATLSKTPLVLGKYLKEGQHVDLVGAYKKDMREADDEAIKKSQIFVDTYQGGLKESGDIVIPLQNGTIKESDIKADLFELCSNKKQGRKSDKEITFFKSVGHALEDLTAATYYYNKNMNA
;
A
#
# COMPACT_ATOMS: atom_id res chain seq x y z
N MET A 1 26.61 9.85 20.25
CA MET A 1 25.85 9.67 18.99
C MET A 1 25.93 10.97 18.18
N LYS A 2 27.07 11.19 17.51
CA LYS A 2 27.25 12.39 16.67
C LYS A 2 26.62 12.11 15.32
N ASN A 3 25.70 13.00 14.90
CA ASN A 3 25.12 13.11 13.55
C ASN A 3 24.06 12.08 13.12
N ILE A 4 23.14 11.64 14.00
CA ILE A 4 21.93 10.95 13.56
C ILE A 4 20.94 12.02 13.07
N VAL A 5 20.48 11.88 11.83
CA VAL A 5 19.47 12.76 11.23
C VAL A 5 18.08 12.33 11.68
N LEU A 6 17.24 13.28 12.07
CA LEU A 6 15.81 13.04 12.32
C LEU A 6 15.02 13.55 11.13
N ILE A 7 14.25 12.65 10.49
CA ILE A 7 13.41 12.95 9.34
C ILE A 7 11.95 12.75 9.78
N ASP A 8 11.26 13.85 9.97
CA ASP A 8 9.89 13.88 10.50
C ASP A 8 8.80 13.71 9.41
N ASP A 9 7.54 13.67 9.84
CA ASP A 9 6.39 13.56 8.95
C ASP A 9 6.28 14.77 7.99
N ASP A 10 6.62 15.96 8.45
CA ASP A 10 6.52 17.19 7.65
C ASP A 10 7.54 17.20 6.52
N PHE A 11 8.78 16.79 6.80
CA PHE A 11 9.81 16.65 5.77
C PHE A 11 9.39 15.62 4.71
N ILE A 12 8.93 14.43 5.14
CA ILE A 12 8.48 13.36 4.26
C ILE A 12 7.32 13.86 3.38
N ASN A 13 6.32 14.51 3.98
CA ASN A 13 5.15 14.98 3.24
C ASN A 13 5.49 16.05 2.20
N LYS A 14 6.37 16.99 2.53
CA LYS A 14 6.78 18.09 1.63
C LYS A 14 7.71 17.64 0.50
N ASN A 15 8.51 16.62 0.73
CA ASN A 15 9.56 16.19 -0.21
C ASN A 15 9.21 14.90 -0.96
N THR A 16 7.95 14.47 -0.96
CA THR A 16 7.51 13.33 -1.77
C THR A 16 7.17 13.78 -3.19
N ASP A 17 7.93 13.29 -4.15
CA ASP A 17 7.53 13.18 -5.55
C ASP A 17 7.16 11.72 -5.82
N PHE A 18 5.90 11.44 -6.16
CA PHE A 18 5.46 10.07 -6.38
C PHE A 18 6.09 9.45 -7.63
N SER A 19 6.37 10.22 -8.67
CA SER A 19 7.01 9.70 -9.88
C SER A 19 8.42 9.21 -9.59
N GLU A 20 9.20 9.98 -8.82
CA GLU A 20 10.53 9.58 -8.36
C GLU A 20 10.48 8.37 -7.42
N LEU A 21 9.62 8.42 -6.38
CA LEU A 21 9.53 7.34 -5.40
C LEU A 21 9.07 6.02 -6.04
N ILE A 22 8.16 6.07 -7.00
CA ILE A 22 7.72 4.89 -7.77
C ILE A 22 8.87 4.34 -8.61
N ALA A 23 9.68 5.19 -9.23
CA ALA A 23 10.86 4.77 -9.99
C ALA A 23 11.91 4.07 -9.13
N GLU A 24 12.17 4.60 -7.91
CA GLU A 24 13.06 3.96 -6.94
C GLU A 24 12.53 2.59 -6.48
N ILE A 25 11.24 2.49 -6.13
CA ILE A 25 10.62 1.23 -5.72
C ILE A 25 10.63 0.22 -6.88
N LYS A 26 10.34 0.66 -8.10
CA LYS A 26 10.45 -0.18 -9.30
C LYS A 26 11.85 -0.74 -9.49
N SER A 27 12.87 0.11 -9.35
CA SER A 27 14.27 -0.31 -9.45
C SER A 27 14.63 -1.32 -8.37
N ALA A 28 14.18 -1.09 -7.13
CA ALA A 28 14.42 -2.00 -6.02
C ALA A 28 13.79 -3.39 -6.24
N PHE A 29 12.54 -3.47 -6.71
CA PHE A 29 11.89 -4.74 -7.06
C PHE A 29 12.54 -5.42 -8.28
N ALA A 30 13.05 -4.66 -9.23
CA ALA A 30 13.74 -5.22 -10.41
C ALA A 30 15.12 -5.78 -10.07
N SER A 31 15.76 -5.25 -9.04
CA SER A 31 17.08 -5.71 -8.56
C SER A 31 16.92 -6.88 -7.60
N SER A 32 17.93 -7.75 -7.52
CA SER A 32 18.01 -8.81 -6.51
C SER A 32 18.90 -8.43 -5.31
N ASN A 33 19.21 -7.14 -5.16
CA ASN A 33 20.25 -6.68 -4.23
C ASN A 33 19.75 -6.43 -2.80
N ILE A 34 18.42 -6.41 -2.59
CA ILE A 34 17.85 -6.17 -1.26
C ILE A 34 17.37 -7.49 -0.66
N GLU A 35 17.95 -7.85 0.47
CA GLU A 35 17.53 -9.00 1.26
C GLU A 35 16.48 -8.57 2.28
N VAL A 36 15.39 -9.35 2.34
CA VAL A 36 14.27 -9.10 3.24
C VAL A 36 13.88 -10.39 3.94
N PRO A 37 14.24 -10.57 5.21
CA PRO A 37 13.75 -11.69 5.99
C PRO A 37 12.27 -11.53 6.32
N MET A 38 11.64 -12.63 6.73
CA MET A 38 10.25 -12.60 7.19
C MET A 38 10.11 -11.58 8.33
N ARG A 39 9.05 -10.75 8.29
CA ARG A 39 8.74 -9.83 9.39
C ARG A 39 8.48 -10.60 10.68
N HIS A 40 8.92 -10.05 11.79
CA HIS A 40 8.70 -10.63 13.10
C HIS A 40 7.47 -10.02 13.75
N HIS A 41 6.58 -10.87 14.23
CA HIS A 41 5.39 -10.53 14.99
C HIS A 41 5.58 -11.03 16.42
N HIS A 42 5.53 -10.13 17.39
CA HIS A 42 5.62 -10.45 18.80
C HIS A 42 4.39 -9.87 19.52
N ASP A 43 3.43 -10.73 19.82
CA ASP A 43 2.30 -10.31 20.62
C ASP A 43 2.73 -10.24 22.10
N PHE A 44 2.33 -9.19 22.78
CA PHE A 44 2.59 -8.99 24.19
C PHE A 44 1.34 -8.56 24.92
N SER A 45 1.19 -9.09 26.14
CA SER A 45 0.05 -8.84 26.99
C SER A 45 -0.12 -7.37 27.32
N ASN A 46 -1.35 -6.89 27.22
CA ASN A 46 -1.75 -5.57 27.68
C ASN A 46 -2.97 -5.67 28.63
N PRO A 47 -2.77 -6.13 29.87
CA PRO A 47 -3.87 -6.41 30.81
C PRO A 47 -4.73 -5.19 31.14
N LYS A 48 -4.16 -3.97 31.09
CA LYS A 48 -4.90 -2.73 31.33
C LYS A 48 -5.96 -2.46 30.27
N GLU A 49 -5.75 -2.93 29.05
CA GLU A 49 -6.65 -2.73 27.93
C GLU A 49 -7.50 -3.96 27.60
N GLY A 50 -7.20 -5.11 28.20
CA GLY A 50 -7.93 -6.37 27.97
C GLY A 50 -7.78 -6.94 26.56
N VAL A 51 -6.80 -6.44 25.79
CA VAL A 51 -6.47 -6.90 24.44
C VAL A 51 -4.96 -6.76 24.22
N ASP A 52 -4.35 -7.80 23.65
CA ASP A 52 -2.92 -7.80 23.40
C ASP A 52 -2.51 -6.74 22.35
N SER A 53 -1.29 -6.27 22.49
CA SER A 53 -0.62 -5.42 21.51
C SER A 53 0.41 -6.25 20.75
N THR A 54 0.77 -5.82 19.54
CA THR A 54 1.77 -6.50 18.70
C THR A 54 2.94 -5.57 18.46
N LEU A 55 4.18 -6.08 18.64
CA LEU A 55 5.41 -5.46 18.14
C LEU A 55 5.77 -6.09 16.80
N LEU A 56 5.95 -5.27 15.77
CA LEU A 56 6.38 -5.66 14.43
C LEU A 56 7.79 -5.18 14.18
N LEU A 57 8.67 -6.08 13.74
CA LEU A 57 10.00 -5.73 13.26
C LEU A 57 10.10 -6.13 11.77
N MET A 58 10.43 -5.17 10.91
CA MET A 58 10.51 -5.37 9.47
C MET A 58 11.89 -4.92 8.97
N PRO A 59 12.92 -5.80 9.07
CA PRO A 59 14.25 -5.50 8.59
C PRO A 59 14.38 -5.70 7.08
N ALA A 60 15.32 -4.95 6.48
CA ALA A 60 15.79 -5.14 5.11
C ALA A 60 17.20 -4.55 4.97
N TRP A 61 18.01 -5.08 4.04
CA TRP A 61 19.34 -4.54 3.77
C TRP A 61 19.79 -4.80 2.33
N SER A 62 20.60 -3.89 1.81
CA SER A 62 21.47 -4.10 0.65
C SER A 62 22.89 -4.34 1.18
N PRO A 63 23.50 -5.51 0.90
CA PRO A 63 24.80 -5.86 1.47
C PRO A 63 25.86 -4.77 1.22
N SER A 64 26.56 -4.41 2.28
CA SER A 64 27.64 -3.39 2.30
C SER A 64 27.22 -1.95 1.95
N GLU A 65 25.95 -1.69 1.69
CA GLU A 65 25.43 -0.36 1.34
C GLU A 65 24.58 0.22 2.47
N VAL A 66 23.34 -0.26 2.57
CA VAL A 66 22.36 0.27 3.51
C VAL A 66 21.59 -0.86 4.18
N ALA A 67 21.15 -0.60 5.40
CA ALA A 67 20.24 -1.48 6.13
C ALA A 67 19.19 -0.63 6.83
N GLY A 68 18.11 -1.27 7.25
CA GLY A 68 17.13 -0.59 8.07
C GLY A 68 16.12 -1.52 8.68
N VAL A 69 15.40 -1.00 9.66
CA VAL A 69 14.33 -1.73 10.31
C VAL A 69 13.18 -0.79 10.65
N LYS A 70 11.99 -1.15 10.20
CA LYS A 70 10.77 -0.54 10.72
C LYS A 70 10.38 -1.23 12.01
N ILE A 71 10.26 -0.45 13.06
CA ILE A 71 9.70 -0.87 14.35
C ILE A 71 8.31 -0.28 14.43
N ALA A 72 7.29 -1.10 14.55
CA ALA A 72 5.92 -0.64 14.68
C ALA A 72 5.21 -1.39 15.80
N THR A 73 4.32 -0.70 16.51
CA THR A 73 3.41 -1.31 17.48
C THR A 73 1.98 -1.20 16.99
N VAL A 74 1.21 -2.26 17.19
CA VAL A 74 -0.23 -2.27 16.97
C VAL A 74 -0.92 -2.42 18.29
N SER A 75 -1.61 -1.38 18.74
CA SER A 75 -2.38 -1.34 19.98
C SER A 75 -3.85 -1.02 19.67
N PRO A 76 -4.73 -2.02 19.57
CA PRO A 76 -6.09 -1.86 19.03
C PRO A 76 -6.94 -0.83 19.76
N ASN A 77 -6.74 -0.68 21.07
CA ASN A 77 -7.54 0.21 21.93
C ASN A 77 -7.01 1.65 22.05
N ASN A 78 -5.95 2.02 21.31
CA ASN A 78 -5.35 3.36 21.37
C ASN A 78 -6.33 4.51 21.05
N GLY A 79 -7.41 4.23 20.32
CA GLY A 79 -8.48 5.20 20.10
C GLY A 79 -9.10 5.78 21.37
N LYS A 80 -9.08 5.04 22.50
CA LYS A 80 -9.52 5.53 23.81
C LYS A 80 -8.67 6.70 24.34
N PHE A 81 -7.41 6.77 23.88
CA PHE A 81 -6.44 7.80 24.26
C PHE A 81 -6.27 8.88 23.19
N ASN A 82 -7.12 8.88 22.15
CA ASN A 82 -6.97 9.72 20.95
C ASN A 82 -5.62 9.50 20.22
N LEU A 83 -5.08 8.29 20.32
CA LEU A 83 -3.84 7.89 19.65
C LEU A 83 -4.12 6.94 18.47
N PRO A 84 -3.28 6.95 17.44
CA PRO A 84 -3.35 5.96 16.37
C PRO A 84 -3.14 4.53 16.93
N SER A 85 -3.88 3.57 16.38
CA SER A 85 -3.69 2.15 16.73
C SER A 85 -2.32 1.62 16.30
N ILE A 86 -1.74 2.20 15.26
CA ILE A 86 -0.41 1.84 14.75
C ILE A 86 0.52 3.04 14.96
N GLN A 87 1.65 2.79 15.62
CA GLN A 87 2.73 3.76 15.81
C GLN A 87 4.05 3.11 15.45
N GLY A 88 5.05 3.90 15.06
CA GLY A 88 6.33 3.31 14.72
C GLY A 88 7.37 4.33 14.28
N THR A 89 8.57 3.81 14.14
CA THR A 89 9.73 4.53 13.62
C THR A 89 10.51 3.65 12.64
N TYR A 90 11.32 4.26 11.80
CA TYR A 90 12.24 3.57 10.92
C TYR A 90 13.67 3.94 11.29
N ILE A 91 14.52 2.94 11.55
CA ILE A 91 15.94 3.14 11.80
C ILE A 91 16.69 2.81 10.51
N TYR A 92 17.45 3.79 9.99
CA TYR A 92 18.23 3.69 8.77
C TYR A 92 19.73 3.65 9.10
N LEU A 93 20.46 2.70 8.52
CA LEU A 93 21.85 2.40 8.86
C LEU A 93 22.74 2.35 7.61
N ASP A 94 23.99 2.67 7.83
CA ASP A 94 25.10 2.30 6.94
C ASP A 94 25.45 0.83 7.19
N ALA A 95 25.20 -0.03 6.21
CA ALA A 95 25.41 -1.48 6.38
C ALA A 95 26.89 -1.87 6.41
N HIS A 96 27.78 -1.06 5.81
CA HIS A 96 29.22 -1.31 5.83
C HIS A 96 29.86 -1.09 7.22
N LYS A 97 29.41 -0.04 7.91
CA LYS A 97 29.98 0.37 9.21
C LYS A 97 29.08 0.05 10.41
N GLY A 98 27.87 -0.42 10.18
CA GLY A 98 26.88 -0.66 11.23
C GLY A 98 26.39 0.60 11.94
N MET A 99 26.56 1.79 11.36
CA MET A 99 26.23 3.07 11.98
C MET A 99 24.79 3.47 11.69
N VAL A 100 24.06 3.90 12.73
CA VAL A 100 22.76 4.56 12.54
C VAL A 100 22.99 5.92 11.89
N LYS A 101 22.38 6.15 10.72
CA LYS A 101 22.45 7.39 9.94
C LYS A 101 21.24 8.27 10.15
N ALA A 102 20.05 7.68 10.22
CA ALA A 102 18.82 8.43 10.39
C ALA A 102 17.75 7.65 11.18
N ILE A 103 16.83 8.41 11.76
CA ILE A 103 15.57 7.93 12.31
C ILE A 103 14.46 8.66 11.57
N LEU A 104 13.53 7.92 10.97
CA LEU A 104 12.44 8.47 10.15
C LEU A 104 11.08 8.20 10.80
N ALA A 105 10.15 9.15 10.62
CA ALA A 105 8.75 8.98 11.01
C ALA A 105 8.08 7.88 10.18
N ALA A 106 7.80 6.72 10.79
CA ALA A 106 7.28 5.57 10.07
C ALA A 106 5.85 5.77 9.54
N LYS A 107 5.06 6.68 10.13
CA LYS A 107 3.69 6.96 9.69
C LYS A 107 3.65 7.47 8.26
N SER A 108 4.29 8.60 7.98
CA SER A 108 4.33 9.17 6.62
C SER A 108 5.15 8.32 5.67
N LEU A 109 6.29 7.75 6.10
CA LEU A 109 7.08 6.83 5.29
C LEU A 109 6.22 5.65 4.81
N THR A 110 5.48 4.99 5.71
CA THR A 110 4.60 3.87 5.35
C THR A 110 3.48 4.31 4.40
N ALA A 111 2.85 5.45 4.66
CA ALA A 111 1.77 5.94 3.81
C ALA A 111 2.25 6.23 2.38
N LYS A 112 3.41 6.87 2.24
CA LYS A 112 3.98 7.23 0.93
C LYS A 112 4.45 6.00 0.15
N ARG A 113 5.24 5.08 0.80
CA ARG A 113 5.75 3.90 0.11
C ARG A 113 4.61 2.94 -0.28
N THR A 114 3.57 2.81 0.56
CA THR A 114 2.41 1.96 0.24
C THR A 114 1.66 2.49 -0.97
N ALA A 115 1.39 3.79 -1.02
CA ALA A 115 0.73 4.43 -2.15
C ALA A 115 1.59 4.33 -3.44
N ALA A 116 2.90 4.51 -3.33
CA ALA A 116 3.81 4.36 -4.47
C ALA A 116 3.83 2.91 -5.00
N THR A 117 3.79 1.90 -4.11
CA THR A 117 3.71 0.48 -4.51
C THR A 117 2.38 0.16 -5.22
N SER A 118 1.25 0.66 -4.72
CA SER A 118 -0.06 0.52 -5.39
C SER A 118 -0.05 1.18 -6.78
N ALA A 119 0.52 2.37 -6.89
CA ALA A 119 0.64 3.06 -8.17
C ALA A 119 1.61 2.35 -9.13
N LEU A 120 2.70 1.77 -8.62
CA LEU A 120 3.60 0.91 -9.40
C LEU A 120 2.85 -0.31 -9.96
N ALA A 121 2.03 -0.97 -9.15
CA ALA A 121 1.17 -2.06 -9.63
C ALA A 121 0.19 -1.55 -10.70
N SER A 122 -0.46 -0.41 -10.46
CA SER A 122 -1.36 0.22 -11.43
C SER A 122 -0.65 0.56 -12.75
N PHE A 123 0.62 0.96 -12.73
CA PHE A 123 1.43 1.18 -13.94
C PHE A 123 1.51 -0.07 -14.83
N TYR A 124 1.58 -1.27 -14.25
CA TYR A 124 1.61 -2.53 -15.00
C TYR A 124 0.22 -3.09 -15.30
N LEU A 125 -0.78 -2.79 -14.46
CA LEU A 125 -2.02 -3.55 -14.40
C LEU A 125 -3.27 -2.75 -14.82
N SER A 126 -3.29 -1.43 -14.72
CA SER A 126 -4.41 -0.64 -15.23
C SER A 126 -4.25 -0.30 -16.71
N LYS A 127 -5.32 0.09 -17.38
CA LYS A 127 -5.25 0.61 -18.76
C LYS A 127 -4.40 1.89 -18.80
N LYS A 128 -3.67 2.11 -19.87
CA LYS A 128 -2.80 3.29 -20.00
C LYS A 128 -3.55 4.61 -20.04
N ASP A 129 -4.77 4.59 -20.55
CA ASP A 129 -5.71 5.71 -20.66
C ASP A 129 -6.70 5.78 -19.50
N ALA A 130 -6.53 4.97 -18.44
CA ALA A 130 -7.37 5.02 -17.25
C ALA A 130 -7.45 6.44 -16.71
N SER A 131 -8.67 6.97 -16.59
CA SER A 131 -8.93 8.37 -16.29
C SER A 131 -9.85 8.61 -15.11
N SER A 132 -10.36 7.56 -14.50
CA SER A 132 -11.30 7.62 -13.37
C SER A 132 -10.89 6.67 -12.26
N LEU A 133 -10.98 7.14 -11.00
CA LEU A 133 -10.59 6.43 -9.79
C LEU A 133 -11.71 6.47 -8.76
N LEU A 134 -12.03 5.32 -8.17
CA LEU A 134 -12.82 5.21 -6.94
C LEU A 134 -11.89 4.88 -5.77
N MET A 135 -11.77 5.78 -4.82
CA MET A 135 -11.10 5.55 -3.54
C MET A 135 -12.09 5.07 -2.48
N ILE A 136 -11.98 3.84 -2.04
CA ILE A 136 -12.79 3.24 -0.97
C ILE A 136 -12.00 3.27 0.33
N GLY A 137 -12.41 4.11 1.26
CA GLY A 137 -11.74 4.38 2.52
C GLY A 137 -11.32 5.83 2.67
N THR A 138 -11.28 6.30 3.93
CA THR A 138 -10.93 7.68 4.29
C THR A 138 -9.86 7.72 5.37
N GLY A 139 -8.98 6.71 5.34
CA GLY A 139 -7.86 6.55 6.27
C GLY A 139 -6.60 7.31 5.86
N ALA A 140 -5.50 7.05 6.59
CA ALA A 140 -4.21 7.71 6.37
C ALA A 140 -3.60 7.47 4.98
N LEU A 141 -4.00 6.40 4.28
CA LEU A 141 -3.49 6.05 2.95
C LEU A 141 -4.23 6.78 1.82
N SER A 142 -5.51 7.14 2.03
CA SER A 142 -6.43 7.48 0.95
C SER A 142 -5.95 8.63 0.06
N LYS A 143 -5.49 9.74 0.64
CA LYS A 143 -4.96 10.88 -0.13
C LYS A 143 -3.71 10.50 -0.93
N ASN A 144 -2.82 9.75 -0.30
CA ASN A 144 -1.58 9.33 -0.94
C ASN A 144 -1.83 8.36 -2.10
N LEU A 145 -2.80 7.44 -1.95
CA LEU A 145 -3.21 6.53 -3.03
C LEU A 145 -3.78 7.29 -4.22
N ILE A 146 -4.67 8.27 -3.97
CA ILE A 146 -5.22 9.13 -5.03
C ILE A 146 -4.09 9.82 -5.81
N LEU A 147 -3.19 10.51 -5.11
CA LEU A 147 -2.09 11.26 -5.72
C LEU A 147 -1.10 10.33 -6.45
N ALA A 148 -0.78 9.18 -5.88
CA ALA A 148 0.13 8.22 -6.48
C ALA A 148 -0.47 7.59 -7.76
N HIS A 149 -1.74 7.21 -7.78
CA HIS A 149 -2.40 6.73 -9.00
C HIS A 149 -2.44 7.82 -10.07
N ALA A 150 -2.73 9.07 -9.69
CA ALA A 150 -2.73 10.21 -10.61
C ALA A 150 -1.35 10.52 -11.20
N SER A 151 -0.25 10.14 -10.52
CA SER A 151 1.11 10.32 -11.06
C SER A 151 1.48 9.32 -12.17
N VAL A 152 0.78 8.19 -12.27
CA VAL A 152 1.05 7.13 -13.27
C VAL A 152 -0.03 6.98 -14.33
N ARG A 153 -1.20 7.62 -14.14
CA ARG A 153 -2.34 7.58 -15.08
C ARG A 153 -2.95 8.96 -15.25
N PRO A 154 -3.52 9.28 -16.41
CA PRO A 154 -4.14 10.59 -16.69
C PRO A 154 -5.50 10.71 -16.00
N ILE A 155 -5.52 10.64 -14.67
CA ILE A 155 -6.75 10.70 -13.87
C ILE A 155 -7.39 12.07 -14.03
N LYS A 156 -8.68 12.07 -14.41
CA LYS A 156 -9.51 13.26 -14.59
C LYS A 156 -10.60 13.37 -13.54
N THR A 157 -11.06 12.22 -13.01
CA THR A 157 -12.16 12.19 -12.04
C THR A 157 -11.84 11.19 -10.92
N VAL A 158 -12.04 11.63 -9.69
CA VAL A 158 -11.85 10.84 -8.48
C VAL A 158 -13.15 10.84 -7.69
N TYR A 159 -13.61 9.67 -7.30
CA TYR A 159 -14.72 9.47 -6.38
C TYR A 159 -14.18 8.95 -5.06
N VAL A 160 -14.67 9.50 -3.94
CA VAL A 160 -14.24 9.09 -2.60
C VAL A 160 -15.43 8.58 -1.80
N TRP A 161 -15.34 7.34 -1.37
CA TRP A 161 -16.32 6.74 -0.49
C TRP A 161 -15.73 6.39 0.88
N GLY A 162 -16.52 6.59 1.93
CA GLY A 162 -16.20 6.15 3.28
C GLY A 162 -17.43 6.03 4.16
N ARG A 163 -17.40 5.15 5.16
CA ARG A 163 -18.49 4.98 6.14
C ARG A 163 -18.90 6.29 6.84
N ASN A 164 -18.00 7.24 6.90
CA ASN A 164 -18.24 8.60 7.37
C ASN A 164 -18.08 9.54 6.19
N SER A 165 -19.20 10.04 5.66
CA SER A 165 -19.24 10.94 4.50
C SER A 165 -18.50 12.26 4.74
N GLU A 166 -18.49 12.77 5.98
CA GLU A 166 -17.76 14.02 6.31
C GLU A 166 -16.24 13.85 6.14
N LYS A 167 -15.70 12.66 6.44
CA LYS A 167 -14.29 12.37 6.16
C LYS A 167 -13.99 12.28 4.67
N ALA A 168 -14.93 11.74 3.88
CA ALA A 168 -14.80 11.73 2.42
C ALA A 168 -14.82 13.17 1.85
N LYS A 169 -15.76 13.98 2.28
CA LYS A 169 -15.83 15.42 1.92
C LYS A 169 -14.57 16.19 2.32
N ALA A 170 -14.00 15.87 3.50
CA ALA A 170 -12.76 16.51 3.95
C ALA A 170 -11.58 16.20 3.01
N ILE A 171 -11.44 14.94 2.56
CA ILE A 171 -10.43 14.55 1.56
C ILE A 171 -10.66 15.30 0.25
N CYS A 172 -11.91 15.38 -0.23
CA CYS A 172 -12.24 16.12 -1.44
C CYS A 172 -11.88 17.60 -1.33
N LYS A 173 -12.15 18.22 -0.19
CA LYS A 173 -11.79 19.62 0.06
C LYS A 173 -10.27 19.82 0.07
N GLU A 174 -9.51 18.90 0.68
CA GLU A 174 -8.06 18.99 0.77
C GLU A 174 -7.38 18.83 -0.60
N LEU A 175 -7.92 17.97 -1.47
CA LEU A 175 -7.41 17.71 -2.81
C LEU A 175 -8.13 18.53 -3.91
N GLY A 176 -8.96 19.49 -3.55
CA GLY A 176 -9.76 20.27 -4.51
C GLY A 176 -8.96 21.21 -5.44
N ASN A 177 -7.67 21.40 -5.19
CA ASN A 177 -6.76 22.18 -6.04
C ASN A 177 -5.93 21.33 -7.00
N GLU A 178 -6.14 20.01 -7.00
CA GLU A 178 -5.44 19.09 -7.92
C GLU A 178 -5.98 19.23 -9.36
N THR A 179 -5.29 18.57 -10.30
CA THR A 179 -5.61 18.64 -11.74
C THR A 179 -6.82 17.79 -12.15
N PHE A 180 -7.44 17.09 -11.22
CA PHE A 180 -8.62 16.24 -11.44
C PHE A 180 -9.83 16.76 -10.66
N LEU A 181 -11.02 16.41 -11.14
CA LEU A 181 -12.25 16.61 -10.39
C LEU A 181 -12.35 15.57 -9.28
N ILE A 182 -12.77 15.98 -8.08
CA ILE A 182 -12.90 15.05 -6.95
C ILE A 182 -14.22 15.30 -6.21
N GLU A 183 -14.96 14.21 -5.96
CA GLU A 183 -16.23 14.29 -5.24
C GLU A 183 -16.44 13.12 -4.28
N ALA A 184 -17.13 13.39 -3.18
CA ALA A 184 -17.55 12.37 -2.23
C ALA A 184 -18.86 11.72 -2.71
N VAL A 185 -18.95 10.39 -2.62
CA VAL A 185 -20.11 9.61 -3.07
C VAL A 185 -20.77 8.88 -1.91
N GLU A 186 -22.08 8.70 -2.00
CA GLU A 186 -22.89 8.08 -0.94
C GLU A 186 -22.81 6.54 -0.98
N THR A 187 -22.74 5.96 -2.18
CA THR A 187 -22.71 4.50 -2.36
C THR A 187 -21.59 4.07 -3.30
N ILE A 188 -21.01 2.90 -3.03
CA ILE A 188 -20.01 2.29 -3.90
C ILE A 188 -20.67 1.79 -5.19
N GLU A 189 -21.85 1.20 -5.07
CA GLU A 189 -22.56 0.49 -6.13
C GLU A 189 -22.87 1.37 -7.35
N GLU A 190 -23.19 2.64 -7.12
CA GLU A 190 -23.50 3.58 -8.20
C GLU A 190 -22.29 3.98 -9.04
N ILE A 191 -21.10 3.88 -8.48
CA ILE A 191 -19.87 4.42 -9.08
C ILE A 191 -18.92 3.32 -9.56
N ILE A 192 -18.83 2.21 -8.83
CA ILE A 192 -17.81 1.18 -9.05
C ILE A 192 -17.76 0.67 -10.51
N SER A 193 -18.89 0.59 -11.17
CA SER A 193 -18.96 0.14 -12.57
C SER A 193 -18.61 1.24 -13.60
N LYS A 194 -18.38 2.48 -13.16
CA LYS A 194 -18.12 3.65 -14.04
C LYS A 194 -16.67 4.11 -14.03
N VAL A 195 -15.83 3.51 -13.19
CA VAL A 195 -14.44 3.92 -13.02
C VAL A 195 -13.46 2.89 -13.61
N ASP A 196 -12.27 3.34 -13.92
CA ASP A 196 -11.20 2.48 -14.46
C ASP A 196 -10.39 1.82 -13.36
N ILE A 197 -10.17 2.52 -12.24
CA ILE A 197 -9.39 2.06 -11.10
C ILE A 197 -10.25 2.09 -9.84
N ILE A 198 -10.24 1.00 -9.07
CA ILE A 198 -10.85 0.90 -7.75
C ILE A 198 -9.71 0.67 -6.75
N SER A 199 -9.40 1.64 -5.90
CA SER A 199 -8.41 1.49 -4.83
C SER A 199 -9.14 1.41 -3.49
N CYS A 200 -8.93 0.33 -2.73
CA CYS A 200 -9.59 0.09 -1.46
C CYS A 200 -8.55 -0.02 -0.34
N ALA A 201 -8.68 0.84 0.67
CA ALA A 201 -7.78 0.91 1.82
C ALA A 201 -8.58 0.98 3.12
N THR A 202 -9.17 -0.16 3.49
CA THR A 202 -10.04 -0.28 4.67
C THR A 202 -9.59 -1.41 5.60
N LEU A 203 -10.11 -1.41 6.81
CA LEU A 203 -9.97 -2.51 7.77
C LEU A 203 -11.23 -3.40 7.77
N SER A 204 -11.93 -3.48 6.64
CA SER A 204 -13.18 -4.23 6.56
C SER A 204 -12.94 -5.73 6.73
N LYS A 205 -13.87 -6.38 7.43
CA LYS A 205 -13.96 -7.85 7.51
C LYS A 205 -14.98 -8.41 6.53
N THR A 206 -15.79 -7.54 5.93
CA THR A 206 -16.79 -7.89 4.93
C THR A 206 -16.48 -7.20 3.62
N PRO A 207 -16.62 -7.89 2.48
CA PRO A 207 -16.31 -7.32 1.17
C PRO A 207 -17.09 -6.04 0.87
N LEU A 208 -16.36 -5.04 0.35
CA LEU A 208 -16.89 -3.78 -0.15
C LEU A 208 -16.83 -3.73 -1.68
N VAL A 209 -15.82 -4.35 -2.28
CA VAL A 209 -15.68 -4.51 -3.72
C VAL A 209 -16.37 -5.82 -4.13
N LEU A 210 -17.58 -5.70 -4.67
CA LEU A 210 -18.38 -6.86 -5.06
C LEU A 210 -18.24 -7.14 -6.56
N GLY A 211 -17.87 -8.37 -6.90
CA GLY A 211 -17.60 -8.80 -8.27
C GLY A 211 -18.77 -8.63 -9.24
N LYS A 212 -20.02 -8.70 -8.76
CA LYS A 212 -21.22 -8.47 -9.57
C LYS A 212 -21.28 -7.07 -10.21
N TYR A 213 -20.58 -6.09 -9.65
CA TYR A 213 -20.54 -4.73 -10.17
C TYR A 213 -19.29 -4.44 -11.02
N LEU A 214 -18.27 -5.32 -11.00
CA LEU A 214 -17.07 -5.12 -11.78
C LEU A 214 -17.34 -5.33 -13.27
N LYS A 215 -16.67 -4.51 -14.08
CA LYS A 215 -16.72 -4.53 -15.56
C LYS A 215 -15.36 -4.81 -16.17
N GLU A 216 -15.36 -5.31 -17.40
CA GLU A 216 -14.14 -5.48 -18.18
C GLU A 216 -13.30 -4.21 -18.21
N GLY A 217 -11.98 -4.37 -18.18
CA GLY A 217 -11.00 -3.30 -18.27
C GLY A 217 -10.61 -2.66 -16.94
N GLN A 218 -11.30 -2.94 -15.85
CA GLN A 218 -11.02 -2.34 -14.55
C GLN A 218 -9.74 -2.88 -13.90
N HIS A 219 -9.15 -2.06 -13.05
CA HIS A 219 -8.07 -2.43 -12.13
C HIS A 219 -8.54 -2.28 -10.69
N VAL A 220 -8.43 -3.35 -9.90
CA VAL A 220 -8.77 -3.39 -8.47
C VAL A 220 -7.47 -3.46 -7.67
N ASP A 221 -7.22 -2.45 -6.84
CA ASP A 221 -6.08 -2.30 -5.95
C ASP A 221 -6.54 -2.39 -4.49
N LEU A 222 -6.12 -3.44 -3.78
CA LEU A 222 -6.53 -3.72 -2.40
C LEU A 222 -5.35 -3.63 -1.44
N VAL A 223 -5.43 -2.70 -0.49
CA VAL A 223 -4.32 -2.32 0.38
C VAL A 223 -4.62 -2.46 1.87
N GLY A 224 -5.91 -2.37 2.26
CA GLY A 224 -6.27 -2.20 3.67
C GLY A 224 -6.31 -3.48 4.48
N ALA A 225 -6.77 -4.58 3.92
CA ALA A 225 -6.87 -5.86 4.61
C ALA A 225 -5.48 -6.53 4.74
N TYR A 226 -4.87 -6.46 5.93
CA TYR A 226 -3.54 -7.00 6.21
C TYR A 226 -3.55 -8.19 7.18
N LYS A 227 -4.74 -8.66 7.60
CA LYS A 227 -4.92 -9.84 8.45
C LYS A 227 -5.79 -10.87 7.75
N LYS A 228 -5.66 -12.14 8.15
CA LYS A 228 -6.40 -13.27 7.56
C LYS A 228 -7.91 -13.18 7.70
N ASP A 229 -8.41 -12.45 8.72
CA ASP A 229 -9.83 -12.23 9.00
C ASP A 229 -10.39 -10.93 8.41
N MET A 230 -9.57 -10.19 7.65
CA MET A 230 -9.96 -8.97 6.95
C MET A 230 -10.15 -9.24 5.47
N ARG A 231 -11.17 -8.62 4.86
CA ARG A 231 -11.48 -8.85 3.46
C ARG A 231 -12.14 -7.62 2.83
N GLU A 232 -11.59 -7.13 1.73
CA GLU A 232 -12.09 -5.96 0.99
C GLU A 232 -12.89 -6.35 -0.27
N ALA A 233 -12.59 -7.50 -0.90
CA ALA A 233 -13.27 -7.99 -2.09
C ALA A 233 -13.91 -9.37 -1.89
N ASP A 234 -14.98 -9.68 -2.63
CA ASP A 234 -15.66 -10.97 -2.58
C ASP A 234 -15.03 -12.02 -3.51
N ASP A 235 -15.52 -13.27 -3.42
CA ASP A 235 -15.07 -14.38 -4.26
C ASP A 235 -15.36 -14.16 -5.73
N GLU A 236 -16.42 -13.45 -6.07
CA GLU A 236 -16.74 -13.14 -7.45
C GLU A 236 -15.77 -12.15 -8.08
N ALA A 237 -15.34 -11.14 -7.31
CA ALA A 237 -14.35 -10.17 -7.76
C ALA A 237 -13.01 -10.84 -8.10
N ILE A 238 -12.53 -11.73 -7.22
CA ILE A 238 -11.28 -12.41 -7.45
C ILE A 238 -11.35 -13.43 -8.60
N LYS A 239 -12.46 -14.18 -8.71
CA LYS A 239 -12.68 -15.15 -9.81
C LYS A 239 -12.69 -14.51 -11.19
N LYS A 240 -13.22 -13.30 -11.31
CA LYS A 240 -13.30 -12.54 -12.58
C LYS A 240 -11.97 -11.92 -12.99
N SER A 241 -10.97 -11.92 -12.11
CA SER A 241 -9.78 -11.09 -12.27
C SER A 241 -8.52 -11.89 -12.56
N GLN A 242 -7.55 -11.24 -13.23
CA GLN A 242 -6.15 -11.67 -13.26
C GLN A 242 -5.49 -11.19 -11.97
N ILE A 243 -5.00 -12.11 -11.15
CA ILE A 243 -4.56 -11.85 -9.77
C ILE A 243 -3.05 -11.61 -9.73
N PHE A 244 -2.65 -10.54 -9.04
CA PHE A 244 -1.27 -10.14 -8.80
C PHE A 244 -1.09 -9.79 -7.32
N VAL A 245 0.12 -9.93 -6.81
CA VAL A 245 0.46 -9.61 -5.40
C VAL A 245 1.73 -8.75 -5.35
N ASP A 246 1.96 -8.09 -4.21
CA ASP A 246 3.24 -7.41 -3.99
C ASP A 246 4.39 -8.40 -3.90
N THR A 247 4.21 -9.47 -3.12
CA THR A 247 5.13 -10.59 -3.01
C THR A 247 4.37 -11.89 -2.79
N TYR A 248 4.83 -13.00 -3.34
CA TYR A 248 4.26 -14.31 -3.04
C TYR A 248 4.36 -14.63 -1.54
N GLN A 249 5.45 -14.24 -0.89
CA GLN A 249 5.69 -14.56 0.51
C GLN A 249 4.63 -13.94 1.45
N GLY A 250 4.31 -12.66 1.25
CA GLY A 250 3.31 -11.95 2.06
C GLY A 250 1.89 -12.15 1.54
N GLY A 251 1.68 -11.96 0.23
CA GLY A 251 0.37 -12.00 -0.40
C GLY A 251 -0.39 -13.30 -0.17
N LEU A 252 0.30 -14.46 -0.21
CA LEU A 252 -0.32 -15.78 0.00
C LEU A 252 -0.67 -16.10 1.46
N LYS A 253 -0.16 -15.36 2.44
CA LYS A 253 -0.20 -15.78 3.85
C LYS A 253 -0.86 -14.81 4.81
N GLU A 254 -0.92 -13.53 4.46
CA GLU A 254 -1.22 -12.49 5.46
C GLU A 254 -2.64 -11.91 5.34
N SER A 255 -3.16 -11.73 4.12
CA SER A 255 -4.46 -11.07 3.90
C SER A 255 -5.58 -12.04 3.58
N GLY A 256 -6.74 -11.85 4.21
CA GLY A 256 -7.95 -12.61 3.90
C GLY A 256 -8.45 -12.42 2.46
N ASP A 257 -8.07 -11.36 1.76
CA ASP A 257 -8.42 -11.18 0.34
C ASP A 257 -7.86 -12.30 -0.56
N ILE A 258 -6.74 -12.92 -0.17
CA ILE A 258 -6.12 -14.05 -0.87
C ILE A 258 -6.27 -15.35 -0.07
N VAL A 259 -6.02 -15.31 1.24
CA VAL A 259 -6.02 -16.52 2.09
C VAL A 259 -7.39 -17.19 2.13
N ILE A 260 -8.47 -16.43 2.27
CA ILE A 260 -9.83 -17.00 2.32
C ILE A 260 -10.19 -17.69 0.99
N PRO A 261 -10.03 -17.05 -0.19
CA PRO A 261 -10.27 -17.71 -1.47
C PRO A 261 -9.39 -18.94 -1.74
N LEU A 262 -8.14 -18.96 -1.25
CA LEU A 262 -7.28 -20.16 -1.32
C LEU A 262 -7.82 -21.28 -0.45
N GLN A 263 -8.22 -20.98 0.78
CA GLN A 263 -8.71 -21.98 1.74
C GLN A 263 -10.05 -22.60 1.36
N ASN A 264 -10.95 -21.81 0.78
CA ASN A 264 -12.27 -22.31 0.35
C ASN A 264 -12.27 -22.86 -1.08
N GLY A 265 -11.11 -22.91 -1.76
CA GLY A 265 -10.98 -23.45 -3.11
C GLY A 265 -11.50 -22.56 -4.23
N THR A 266 -11.81 -21.29 -3.94
CA THR A 266 -12.22 -20.28 -4.94
C THR A 266 -11.14 -20.05 -5.98
N ILE A 267 -9.87 -20.03 -5.53
CA ILE A 267 -8.66 -19.93 -6.36
C ILE A 267 -7.61 -20.92 -5.88
N LYS A 268 -6.58 -21.12 -6.72
CA LYS A 268 -5.35 -21.87 -6.40
C LYS A 268 -4.16 -20.92 -6.46
N GLU A 269 -3.04 -21.28 -5.84
CA GLU A 269 -1.80 -20.49 -5.92
C GLU A 269 -1.36 -20.26 -7.38
N SER A 270 -1.57 -21.24 -8.26
CA SER A 270 -1.28 -21.13 -9.71
C SER A 270 -2.14 -20.08 -10.45
N ASP A 271 -3.20 -19.58 -9.86
CA ASP A 271 -4.03 -18.53 -10.46
C ASP A 271 -3.41 -17.15 -10.29
N ILE A 272 -2.47 -16.99 -9.37
CA ILE A 272 -1.70 -15.76 -9.18
C ILE A 272 -0.69 -15.67 -10.32
N LYS A 273 -0.78 -14.60 -11.11
CA LYS A 273 -0.06 -14.43 -12.38
C LYS A 273 1.38 -13.99 -12.19
N ALA A 274 1.61 -13.06 -11.26
CA ALA A 274 2.93 -12.54 -10.93
C ALA A 274 2.92 -11.77 -9.61
N ASP A 275 4.11 -11.55 -9.07
CA ASP A 275 4.38 -10.54 -8.06
C ASP A 275 5.11 -9.32 -8.65
N LEU A 276 5.40 -8.31 -7.82
CA LEU A 276 6.11 -7.11 -8.29
C LEU A 276 7.56 -7.40 -8.69
N PHE A 277 8.23 -8.39 -8.11
CA PHE A 277 9.57 -8.79 -8.54
C PHE A 277 9.57 -9.27 -9.99
N GLU A 278 8.61 -10.09 -10.36
CA GLU A 278 8.48 -10.61 -11.72
C GLU A 278 8.03 -9.53 -12.73
N LEU A 279 7.12 -8.65 -12.31
CA LEU A 279 6.66 -7.54 -13.17
C LEU A 279 7.77 -6.50 -13.41
N CYS A 280 8.46 -6.06 -12.36
CA CYS A 280 9.50 -5.04 -12.47
C CYS A 280 10.75 -5.53 -13.20
N SER A 281 11.11 -6.83 -13.06
CA SER A 281 12.20 -7.45 -13.81
C SER A 281 11.82 -7.89 -15.23
N ASN A 282 10.59 -7.61 -15.68
CA ASN A 282 10.05 -8.04 -16.98
C ASN A 282 10.04 -9.57 -17.20
N LYS A 283 10.09 -10.37 -16.16
CA LYS A 283 9.96 -11.83 -16.23
C LYS A 283 8.54 -12.26 -16.55
N LYS A 284 7.57 -11.47 -16.12
CA LYS A 284 6.14 -11.65 -16.41
C LYS A 284 5.54 -10.36 -16.94
N GLN A 285 4.53 -10.51 -17.78
CA GLN A 285 3.75 -9.40 -18.30
C GLN A 285 2.56 -9.12 -17.35
N GLY A 286 2.28 -7.85 -17.11
CA GLY A 286 1.09 -7.40 -16.41
C GLY A 286 -0.18 -7.57 -17.25
N ARG A 287 -0.98 -6.52 -17.36
CA ARG A 287 -2.19 -6.50 -18.21
C ARG A 287 -1.86 -6.87 -19.67
N LYS A 288 -2.60 -7.81 -20.23
CA LYS A 288 -2.45 -8.30 -21.61
C LYS A 288 -3.55 -7.82 -22.55
N SER A 289 -4.69 -7.41 -22.00
CA SER A 289 -5.86 -7.00 -22.78
C SER A 289 -6.64 -5.91 -22.04
N ASP A 290 -7.25 -4.99 -22.81
CA ASP A 290 -8.11 -3.94 -22.28
C ASP A 290 -9.43 -4.49 -21.68
N LYS A 291 -9.75 -5.76 -21.93
CA LYS A 291 -10.91 -6.43 -21.35
C LYS A 291 -10.64 -7.09 -20.02
N GLU A 292 -9.38 -7.38 -19.68
CA GLU A 292 -9.07 -8.00 -18.40
C GLU A 292 -9.48 -7.12 -17.23
N ILE A 293 -10.05 -7.75 -16.19
CA ILE A 293 -10.09 -7.18 -14.86
C ILE A 293 -8.80 -7.61 -14.18
N THR A 294 -8.00 -6.70 -13.67
CA THR A 294 -6.78 -6.99 -12.92
C THR A 294 -7.02 -6.72 -11.43
N PHE A 295 -6.50 -7.59 -10.60
CA PHE A 295 -6.65 -7.55 -9.15
C PHE A 295 -5.26 -7.56 -8.52
N PHE A 296 -4.93 -6.55 -7.77
CA PHE A 296 -3.66 -6.45 -7.05
C PHE A 296 -3.89 -6.44 -5.55
N LYS A 297 -3.17 -7.30 -4.82
CA LYS A 297 -3.17 -7.31 -3.37
C LYS A 297 -1.79 -6.98 -2.82
N SER A 298 -1.70 -5.91 -2.04
CA SER A 298 -0.52 -5.55 -1.27
C SER A 298 -0.74 -5.81 0.23
N VAL A 299 0.28 -6.34 0.88
CA VAL A 299 0.39 -6.45 2.35
C VAL A 299 1.60 -5.67 2.88
N GLY A 300 2.40 -5.11 1.95
CA GLY A 300 3.59 -4.32 2.22
C GLY A 300 4.83 -5.16 2.48
N HIS A 301 5.96 -4.71 1.98
CA HIS A 301 7.24 -5.40 2.06
C HIS A 301 8.33 -4.48 2.61
N ALA A 302 9.30 -5.01 3.39
CA ALA A 302 10.34 -4.18 4.01
C ALA A 302 11.32 -3.61 2.98
N LEU A 303 11.40 -4.18 1.77
CA LEU A 303 12.11 -3.57 0.64
C LEU A 303 11.57 -2.17 0.34
N GLU A 304 10.25 -2.00 0.33
CA GLU A 304 9.60 -0.71 0.06
C GLU A 304 9.97 0.32 1.15
N ASP A 305 9.99 -0.13 2.41
CA ASP A 305 10.35 0.73 3.55
C ASP A 305 11.82 1.18 3.46
N LEU A 306 12.75 0.26 3.13
CA LEU A 306 14.18 0.58 2.96
C LEU A 306 14.41 1.54 1.80
N THR A 307 13.77 1.27 0.65
CA THR A 307 13.88 2.12 -0.55
C THR A 307 13.36 3.52 -0.27
N ALA A 308 12.18 3.64 0.33
CA ALA A 308 11.63 4.95 0.68
C ALA A 308 12.50 5.68 1.73
N ALA A 309 13.04 4.97 2.73
CA ALA A 309 13.94 5.57 3.71
C ALA A 309 15.22 6.08 3.04
N THR A 310 15.79 5.34 2.10
CA THR A 310 16.96 5.76 1.31
C THR A 310 16.64 7.01 0.48
N TYR A 311 15.49 7.03 -0.19
CA TYR A 311 15.01 8.17 -0.96
C TYR A 311 14.91 9.44 -0.11
N TYR A 312 14.26 9.39 1.06
CA TYR A 312 14.12 10.55 1.93
C TYR A 312 15.42 10.95 2.60
N TYR A 313 16.27 9.99 2.97
CA TYR A 313 17.59 10.27 3.50
C TYR A 313 18.44 11.07 2.49
N ASN A 314 18.49 10.62 1.24
CA ASN A 314 19.24 11.29 0.18
C ASN A 314 18.68 12.69 -0.11
N LYS A 315 17.34 12.86 -0.14
CA LYS A 315 16.74 14.20 -0.27
C LYS A 315 17.10 15.13 0.88
N ASN A 316 17.13 14.62 2.10
CA ASN A 316 17.52 15.43 3.27
C ASN A 316 19.00 15.84 3.24
N MET A 317 19.88 14.97 2.74
CA MET A 317 21.30 15.28 2.64
C MET A 317 21.64 16.26 1.52
N ASN A 318 20.75 16.43 0.54
CA ASN A 318 20.91 17.33 -0.60
C ASN A 318 20.09 18.63 -0.47
N ALA A 319 19.34 18.81 0.62
CA ALA A 319 18.55 19.99 0.94
C ALA A 319 19.38 21.02 1.75
#